data_1baeef820d029d550eea231d8a3e357f
#
_entry.id   1baeef820d029d550eea231d8a3e357f
#
_cell.length_a   1.000
_cell.length_b   1.000
_cell.length_c   1.000
_cell.angle_alpha   90.00
_cell.angle_beta   90.00
_cell.angle_gamma   90.00
#
_symmetry.space_group_name_H-M   'P 1'
#
loop_
_entity.id
_entity.type
_entity.pdbx_description
1 polymer ?
#
loop_
_entity_poly.entity_id
_entity_poly.type
_entity_poly.pdbx_seq_one_letter_code
_entity_poly.pdbx_strand_id
1 'polypeptide(L)'
;MLLSILFRILALALLLAPLAALHAQHPFLCCDYNGGKVCVVSKEGVIEWQYDCKSPQDCWKLLNGNILFCFVSGALELTPDKKVVWEYKAPAKVEVHSCQPLPDGNVMLVECGSSRIIEVNREGKIVKEIALVTKPEIKLHNQFRGTRKQANGHYLVCFKGEGKIVELDGEGKVLRSIAVPGDPHAVVSLPEGHLLVTCGDGHKVVELDAFEKVVWELNENDIPGNTLRLMAGCQRLPNGNTIFCNYLGHGHLAEQPVFFEITKDKKLVWQFRDDTKFKTVNQIMALDVAGEVVR
;
A
#
# COMPACT_ATOMS: atom_id res chain seq x y z
N MET A 1 56.40 14.78 37.63
CA MET A 1 56.34 13.89 36.47
C MET A 1 55.23 12.83 36.69
N LEU A 2 54.03 13.29 37.09
CA LEU A 2 52.88 12.42 37.39
C LEU A 2 51.52 13.06 37.01
N LEU A 3 51.50 14.02 36.09
CA LEU A 3 50.26 14.75 35.69
C LEU A 3 49.95 14.64 34.19
N SER A 4 50.59 13.75 33.45
CA SER A 4 50.37 13.65 31.97
C SER A 4 49.82 12.30 31.48
N ILE A 5 49.33 11.41 32.37
CA ILE A 5 48.81 10.09 31.99
C ILE A 5 47.29 9.99 32.16
N LEU A 6 46.61 10.95 32.79
CA LEU A 6 45.15 10.89 33.00
C LEU A 6 44.27 11.49 31.87
N PHE A 7 44.85 12.00 30.79
CA PHE A 7 44.09 12.68 29.71
C PHE A 7 43.96 11.87 28.40
N ARG A 8 44.38 10.61 28.37
CA ARG A 8 44.33 9.75 27.17
C ARG A 8 43.37 8.55 27.22
N ILE A 9 42.55 8.43 28.25
CA ILE A 9 41.58 7.31 28.38
C ILE A 9 40.14 7.78 28.22
N LEU A 10 39.86 9.06 27.95
CA LEU A 10 38.49 9.58 27.81
C LEU A 10 38.06 9.84 26.36
N ALA A 11 38.80 9.38 25.36
CA ALA A 11 38.51 9.64 23.94
C ALA A 11 38.18 8.39 23.10
N LEU A 12 37.88 7.23 23.71
CA LEU A 12 37.61 6.02 22.96
C LEU A 12 36.30 5.31 23.40
N ALA A 13 35.37 6.03 24.02
CA ALA A 13 34.09 5.46 24.46
C ALA A 13 32.87 6.09 23.75
N LEU A 14 33.03 6.73 22.59
CA LEU A 14 31.93 7.44 21.90
C LEU A 14 31.76 7.03 20.44
N LEU A 15 31.93 5.77 20.08
CA LEU A 15 31.64 5.28 18.73
C LEU A 15 31.21 3.81 18.71
N LEU A 16 30.37 3.41 19.66
CA LEU A 16 29.54 2.22 19.57
C LEU A 16 28.13 2.61 20.06
N ALA A 17 27.51 3.56 19.35
CA ALA A 17 26.08 3.53 19.32
C ALA A 17 25.73 2.16 18.69
N PRO A 18 25.01 1.26 19.37
CA PRO A 18 24.49 0.10 18.69
C PRO A 18 23.71 0.65 17.50
N LEU A 19 23.96 0.12 16.29
CA LEU A 19 22.92 0.09 15.28
C LEU A 19 21.75 -0.62 15.98
N ALA A 20 20.88 0.16 16.61
CA ALA A 20 19.59 -0.34 17.00
C ALA A 20 18.99 -0.84 15.69
N ALA A 21 18.96 -2.15 15.51
CA ALA A 21 18.14 -2.75 14.49
C ALA A 21 16.79 -2.07 14.68
N LEU A 22 16.36 -1.27 13.68
CA LEU A 22 15.05 -0.65 13.67
C LEU A 22 14.08 -1.83 13.63
N HIS A 23 13.66 -2.30 14.81
CA HIS A 23 12.65 -3.33 14.94
C HIS A 23 11.35 -2.73 14.41
N ALA A 24 10.63 -3.49 13.63
CA ALA A 24 9.31 -3.11 13.18
C ALA A 24 8.49 -2.67 14.39
N GLN A 25 7.92 -1.45 14.37
CA GLN A 25 7.04 -0.98 15.46
C GLN A 25 5.68 -1.68 15.41
N HIS A 26 5.27 -2.13 14.23
CA HIS A 26 4.02 -2.84 13.99
C HIS A 26 4.28 -4.24 13.44
N PRO A 27 3.54 -5.27 13.87
CA PRO A 27 3.37 -6.44 13.04
C PRO A 27 2.56 -6.03 11.82
N PHE A 28 2.88 -6.57 10.65
CA PHE A 28 2.25 -6.14 9.41
C PHE A 28 2.01 -7.30 8.44
N LEU A 29 1.00 -7.12 7.59
CA LEU A 29 0.77 -7.90 6.38
C LEU A 29 1.26 -7.08 5.19
N CYS A 30 1.98 -7.68 4.24
CA CYS A 30 2.46 -6.99 3.06
C CYS A 30 2.48 -7.85 1.81
N CYS A 31 2.47 -7.16 0.65
CA CYS A 31 2.75 -7.73 -0.66
C CYS A 31 4.17 -7.37 -1.08
N ASP A 32 5.03 -8.35 -1.32
CA ASP A 32 6.36 -8.19 -1.93
C ASP A 32 6.29 -8.57 -3.40
N TYR A 33 6.08 -7.58 -4.28
CA TYR A 33 5.79 -7.78 -5.70
C TYR A 33 6.90 -8.56 -6.43
N ASN A 34 8.16 -8.09 -6.37
CA ASN A 34 9.29 -8.77 -7.01
C ASN A 34 9.83 -9.93 -6.17
N GLY A 35 9.54 -9.97 -4.88
CA GLY A 35 9.80 -11.12 -4.02
C GLY A 35 8.82 -12.27 -4.26
N GLY A 36 7.70 -12.00 -4.92
CA GLY A 36 6.72 -13.00 -5.30
C GLY A 36 6.02 -13.65 -4.11
N LYS A 37 5.60 -12.84 -3.12
CA LYS A 37 4.98 -13.37 -1.89
C LYS A 37 4.10 -12.37 -1.17
N VAL A 38 3.16 -12.91 -0.40
CA VAL A 38 2.40 -12.19 0.64
C VAL A 38 2.88 -12.69 2.00
N CYS A 39 3.19 -11.77 2.93
CA CYS A 39 3.76 -12.12 4.22
C CYS A 39 3.04 -11.45 5.38
N VAL A 40 2.92 -12.17 6.50
CA VAL A 40 2.72 -11.61 7.85
C VAL A 40 4.06 -11.57 8.54
N VAL A 41 4.40 -10.41 9.09
CA VAL A 41 5.70 -10.16 9.73
C VAL A 41 5.46 -9.67 11.16
N SER A 42 6.19 -10.22 12.13
CA SER A 42 6.11 -9.81 13.54
C SER A 42 6.75 -8.44 13.78
N LYS A 43 6.58 -7.89 14.98
CA LYS A 43 7.27 -6.65 15.43
C LYS A 43 8.79 -6.75 15.34
N GLU A 44 9.33 -7.96 15.53
CA GLU A 44 10.77 -8.24 15.47
C GLU A 44 11.29 -8.44 14.05
N GLY A 45 10.42 -8.28 13.01
CA GLY A 45 10.80 -8.46 11.61
C GLY A 45 10.91 -9.94 11.18
N VAL A 46 10.28 -10.86 11.93
CA VAL A 46 10.24 -12.29 11.60
C VAL A 46 9.02 -12.56 10.72
N ILE A 47 9.23 -13.27 9.60
CA ILE A 47 8.12 -13.75 8.76
C ILE A 47 7.45 -14.91 9.51
N GLU A 48 6.23 -14.67 10.02
CA GLU A 48 5.43 -15.67 10.74
C GLU A 48 4.53 -16.47 9.81
N TRP A 49 4.14 -15.86 8.70
CA TRP A 49 3.33 -16.49 7.66
C TRP A 49 3.73 -15.97 6.29
N GLN A 50 3.77 -16.84 5.29
CA GLN A 50 4.08 -16.48 3.91
C GLN A 50 3.30 -17.36 2.94
N TYR A 51 2.86 -16.78 1.84
CA TYR A 51 2.33 -17.49 0.68
C TYR A 51 3.00 -16.99 -0.59
N ASP A 52 3.57 -17.91 -1.36
CA ASP A 52 4.26 -17.57 -2.60
C ASP A 52 3.24 -17.34 -3.71
N CYS A 53 3.25 -16.17 -4.32
CA CYS A 53 2.41 -15.84 -5.47
C CYS A 53 3.10 -14.81 -6.35
N LYS A 54 2.95 -14.96 -7.66
CA LYS A 54 3.60 -14.06 -8.62
C LYS A 54 2.91 -12.70 -8.63
N SER A 55 3.69 -11.63 -8.44
CA SER A 55 3.24 -10.23 -8.57
C SER A 55 2.00 -9.89 -7.73
N PRO A 56 2.02 -10.09 -6.39
CA PRO A 56 0.92 -9.69 -5.52
C PRO A 56 0.71 -8.17 -5.56
N GLN A 57 -0.55 -7.73 -5.45
CA GLN A 57 -0.93 -6.33 -5.65
C GLN A 57 -1.55 -5.68 -4.41
N ASP A 58 -2.48 -6.35 -3.74
CA ASP A 58 -3.21 -5.84 -2.59
C ASP A 58 -3.52 -6.97 -1.61
N CYS A 59 -3.61 -6.69 -0.30
CA CYS A 59 -3.83 -7.70 0.72
C CYS A 59 -4.57 -7.17 1.94
N TRP A 60 -5.37 -8.04 2.59
CA TRP A 60 -6.21 -7.75 3.75
C TRP A 60 -6.13 -8.89 4.76
N LYS A 61 -5.92 -8.55 6.03
CA LYS A 61 -6.17 -9.46 7.15
C LYS A 61 -7.63 -9.34 7.55
N LEU A 62 -8.38 -10.42 7.43
CA LEU A 62 -9.81 -10.45 7.76
C LEU A 62 -10.04 -10.70 9.25
N LEU A 63 -11.22 -10.32 9.75
CA LEU A 63 -11.59 -10.51 11.17
C LEU A 63 -11.60 -11.98 11.61
N ASN A 64 -11.92 -12.90 10.69
CA ASN A 64 -11.87 -14.35 10.94
C ASN A 64 -10.45 -14.94 10.94
N GLY A 65 -9.43 -14.10 10.76
CA GLY A 65 -8.03 -14.49 10.71
C GLY A 65 -7.55 -14.91 9.32
N ASN A 66 -8.41 -14.99 8.31
CA ASN A 66 -8.01 -15.29 6.94
C ASN A 66 -7.23 -14.12 6.32
N ILE A 67 -6.55 -14.40 5.22
CA ILE A 67 -5.84 -13.42 4.42
C ILE A 67 -6.46 -13.43 3.01
N LEU A 68 -7.05 -12.28 2.63
CA LEU A 68 -7.49 -11.99 1.27
C LEU A 68 -6.37 -11.21 0.57
N PHE A 69 -6.02 -11.60 -0.64
CA PHE A 69 -5.09 -10.83 -1.46
C PHE A 69 -5.37 -11.04 -2.95
N CYS A 70 -4.97 -10.06 -3.75
CA CYS A 70 -4.96 -10.20 -5.19
C CYS A 70 -3.55 -10.14 -5.77
N PHE A 71 -3.42 -10.72 -6.94
CA PHE A 71 -2.22 -10.78 -7.76
C PHE A 71 -2.62 -10.63 -9.22
N VAL A 72 -1.69 -10.38 -10.11
CA VAL A 72 -2.02 -10.03 -11.50
C VAL A 72 -2.99 -10.98 -12.19
N SER A 73 -3.01 -12.26 -11.86
CA SER A 73 -3.89 -13.25 -12.51
C SER A 73 -5.14 -13.64 -11.70
N GLY A 74 -5.44 -12.95 -10.60
CA GLY A 74 -6.63 -13.22 -9.80
C GLY A 74 -6.57 -12.78 -8.35
N ALA A 75 -7.39 -13.39 -7.49
CA ALA A 75 -7.42 -13.16 -6.06
C ALA A 75 -7.73 -14.45 -5.30
N LEU A 76 -7.22 -14.54 -4.07
CA LEU A 76 -7.39 -15.67 -3.16
C LEU A 76 -7.76 -15.19 -1.76
N GLU A 77 -8.56 -15.99 -1.06
CA GLU A 77 -8.67 -15.95 0.38
C GLU A 77 -8.15 -17.24 0.98
N LEU A 78 -7.21 -17.14 1.89
CA LEU A 78 -6.57 -18.27 2.56
C LEU A 78 -6.85 -18.24 4.06
N THR A 79 -7.04 -19.42 4.65
CA THR A 79 -6.99 -19.60 6.10
C THR A 79 -5.55 -19.45 6.63
N PRO A 80 -5.34 -19.28 7.95
CA PRO A 80 -3.99 -19.22 8.52
C PRO A 80 -3.13 -20.45 8.19
N ASP A 81 -3.72 -21.63 8.03
CA ASP A 81 -3.07 -22.86 7.60
C ASP A 81 -2.94 -23.01 6.07
N LYS A 82 -3.14 -21.90 5.34
CA LYS A 82 -2.96 -21.75 3.89
C LYS A 82 -3.93 -22.57 3.01
N LYS A 83 -5.07 -22.96 3.56
CA LYS A 83 -6.14 -23.58 2.77
C LYS A 83 -6.89 -22.50 1.99
N VAL A 84 -7.04 -22.68 0.68
CA VAL A 84 -7.87 -21.81 -0.17
C VAL A 84 -9.33 -21.99 0.20
N VAL A 85 -10.02 -20.93 0.58
CA VAL A 85 -11.45 -20.91 0.93
C VAL A 85 -12.28 -20.09 -0.06
N TRP A 86 -11.62 -19.26 -0.87
CA TRP A 86 -12.23 -18.53 -1.98
C TRP A 86 -11.17 -18.20 -3.03
N GLU A 87 -11.56 -18.21 -4.29
CA GLU A 87 -10.70 -17.92 -5.43
C GLU A 87 -11.45 -17.18 -6.52
N TYR A 88 -10.78 -16.21 -7.15
CA TYR A 88 -11.15 -15.61 -8.42
C TYR A 88 -9.99 -15.73 -9.42
N LYS A 89 -10.26 -16.24 -10.62
CA LYS A 89 -9.30 -16.33 -11.73
C LYS A 89 -9.63 -15.28 -12.77
N ALA A 90 -8.69 -14.36 -13.01
CA ALA A 90 -8.85 -13.37 -14.05
C ALA A 90 -8.83 -14.01 -15.45
N PRO A 91 -9.63 -13.53 -16.41
CA PRO A 91 -9.55 -13.96 -17.80
C PRO A 91 -8.16 -13.70 -18.40
N ALA A 92 -7.85 -14.36 -19.51
CA ALA A 92 -6.60 -14.12 -20.24
C ALA A 92 -6.49 -12.65 -20.65
N LYS A 93 -5.28 -12.06 -20.50
CA LYS A 93 -4.97 -10.64 -20.77
C LYS A 93 -5.71 -9.64 -19.85
N VAL A 94 -6.13 -10.10 -18.68
CA VAL A 94 -6.69 -9.27 -17.61
C VAL A 94 -5.76 -9.33 -16.41
N GLU A 95 -5.50 -8.18 -15.78
CA GLU A 95 -4.73 -8.08 -14.56
C GLU A 95 -5.60 -7.51 -13.42
N VAL A 96 -5.55 -8.14 -12.24
CA VAL A 96 -6.23 -7.67 -11.03
C VAL A 96 -5.23 -6.85 -10.19
N HIS A 97 -5.56 -5.58 -9.93
CA HIS A 97 -4.63 -4.68 -9.25
C HIS A 97 -5.11 -4.16 -7.89
N SER A 98 -6.35 -4.42 -7.53
CA SER A 98 -6.88 -4.08 -6.20
C SER A 98 -7.94 -5.09 -5.79
N CYS A 99 -8.01 -5.38 -4.50
CA CYS A 99 -9.08 -6.17 -3.90
C CYS A 99 -9.55 -5.49 -2.60
N GLN A 100 -10.82 -5.71 -2.24
CA GLN A 100 -11.37 -5.23 -0.98
C GLN A 100 -12.45 -6.20 -0.50
N PRO A 101 -12.38 -6.68 0.76
CA PRO A 101 -13.49 -7.40 1.36
C PRO A 101 -14.65 -6.43 1.61
N LEU A 102 -15.86 -6.80 1.24
CA LEU A 102 -17.06 -6.00 1.43
C LEU A 102 -17.86 -6.47 2.65
N PRO A 103 -18.65 -5.58 3.30
CA PRO A 103 -19.44 -5.95 4.48
C PRO A 103 -20.49 -7.05 4.24
N ASP A 104 -20.97 -7.19 3.00
CA ASP A 104 -21.90 -8.23 2.58
C ASP A 104 -21.24 -9.59 2.32
N GLY A 105 -19.93 -9.70 2.53
CA GLY A 105 -19.12 -10.90 2.30
C GLY A 105 -18.60 -11.06 0.88
N ASN A 106 -18.99 -10.20 -0.05
CA ASN A 106 -18.44 -10.19 -1.41
C ASN A 106 -17.00 -9.63 -1.42
N VAL A 107 -16.31 -9.80 -2.53
CA VAL A 107 -14.98 -9.22 -2.76
C VAL A 107 -15.07 -8.29 -3.97
N MET A 108 -14.71 -7.01 -3.77
CA MET A 108 -14.53 -6.07 -4.87
C MET A 108 -13.13 -6.28 -5.48
N LEU A 109 -13.06 -6.28 -6.81
CA LEU A 109 -11.82 -6.33 -7.57
C LEU A 109 -11.83 -5.26 -8.67
N VAL A 110 -10.65 -4.71 -9.00
CA VAL A 110 -10.48 -3.90 -10.21
C VAL A 110 -9.66 -4.65 -11.24
N GLU A 111 -10.17 -4.70 -12.45
CA GLU A 111 -9.55 -5.37 -13.58
C GLU A 111 -9.04 -4.38 -14.62
N CYS A 112 -7.74 -4.45 -14.91
CA CYS A 112 -7.13 -3.87 -16.10
C CYS A 112 -7.31 -4.81 -17.29
N GLY A 113 -7.42 -4.28 -18.49
CA GLY A 113 -7.67 -5.06 -19.70
C GLY A 113 -9.14 -5.21 -20.02
N SER A 114 -9.96 -5.73 -19.10
CA SER A 114 -11.43 -5.68 -19.19
C SER A 114 -11.99 -4.31 -18.81
N SER A 115 -11.20 -3.47 -18.16
CA SER A 115 -11.53 -2.11 -17.74
C SER A 115 -12.83 -2.02 -16.95
N ARG A 116 -12.86 -2.66 -15.77
CA ARG A 116 -14.06 -2.70 -14.92
C ARG A 116 -13.73 -2.91 -13.45
N ILE A 117 -14.66 -2.50 -12.60
CA ILE A 117 -14.79 -2.98 -11.22
C ILE A 117 -15.78 -4.14 -11.24
N ILE A 118 -15.51 -5.18 -10.49
CA ILE A 118 -16.42 -6.28 -10.24
C ILE A 118 -16.60 -6.53 -8.77
N GLU A 119 -17.78 -6.98 -8.36
CA GLU A 119 -18.01 -7.57 -7.03
C GLU A 119 -18.32 -9.05 -7.23
N VAL A 120 -17.57 -9.89 -6.55
CA VAL A 120 -17.63 -11.34 -6.71
C VAL A 120 -18.10 -11.95 -5.40
N ASN A 121 -19.13 -12.79 -5.45
CA ASN A 121 -19.68 -13.44 -4.25
C ASN A 121 -18.83 -14.65 -3.80
N ARG A 122 -19.24 -15.29 -2.71
CA ARG A 122 -18.50 -16.43 -2.13
C ARG A 122 -18.51 -17.69 -3.00
N GLU A 123 -19.45 -17.80 -3.95
CA GLU A 123 -19.53 -18.87 -4.96
C GLU A 123 -18.69 -18.55 -6.22
N GLY A 124 -17.93 -17.45 -6.23
CA GLY A 124 -17.09 -17.03 -7.36
C GLY A 124 -17.87 -16.41 -8.53
N LYS A 125 -19.15 -16.01 -8.33
CA LYS A 125 -19.97 -15.37 -9.36
C LYS A 125 -19.84 -13.85 -9.27
N ILE A 126 -19.70 -13.18 -10.40
CA ILE A 126 -19.81 -11.72 -10.51
C ILE A 126 -21.26 -11.35 -10.27
N VAL A 127 -21.49 -10.56 -9.21
CA VAL A 127 -22.83 -10.08 -8.81
C VAL A 127 -23.03 -8.60 -9.13
N LYS A 128 -21.94 -7.88 -9.37
CA LYS A 128 -21.95 -6.48 -9.82
C LYS A 128 -20.79 -6.22 -10.76
N GLU A 129 -21.03 -5.38 -11.76
CA GLU A 129 -20.02 -4.93 -12.72
C GLU A 129 -20.22 -3.46 -13.01
N ILE A 130 -19.11 -2.69 -12.99
CA ILE A 130 -19.08 -1.27 -13.34
C ILE A 130 -17.99 -1.08 -14.38
N ALA A 131 -18.35 -0.65 -15.57
CA ALA A 131 -17.40 -0.35 -16.64
C ALA A 131 -16.57 0.89 -16.31
N LEU A 132 -15.28 0.82 -16.59
CA LEU A 132 -14.34 1.92 -16.47
C LEU A 132 -13.89 2.34 -17.87
N VAL A 133 -13.89 3.64 -18.14
CA VAL A 133 -13.47 4.18 -19.44
C VAL A 133 -12.08 4.79 -19.28
N THR A 134 -11.09 4.19 -19.91
CA THR A 134 -9.70 4.69 -19.95
C THR A 134 -9.32 5.05 -21.39
N LYS A 135 -8.33 5.92 -21.54
CA LYS A 135 -7.81 6.30 -22.86
C LYS A 135 -7.15 5.10 -23.55
N PRO A 136 -7.36 4.90 -24.86
CA PRO A 136 -6.89 3.72 -25.58
C PRO A 136 -5.36 3.57 -25.63
N GLU A 137 -4.61 4.66 -25.52
CA GLU A 137 -3.15 4.65 -25.47
C GLU A 137 -2.56 4.14 -24.16
N ILE A 138 -3.37 4.05 -23.08
CA ILE A 138 -2.90 3.58 -21.77
C ILE A 138 -2.68 2.07 -21.81
N LYS A 139 -1.44 1.67 -21.61
CA LYS A 139 -1.08 0.24 -21.54
C LYS A 139 -1.83 -0.45 -20.40
N LEU A 140 -2.26 -1.68 -20.62
CA LEU A 140 -3.03 -2.51 -19.69
C LEU A 140 -2.51 -2.40 -18.24
N HIS A 141 -1.22 -2.62 -18.03
CA HIS A 141 -0.62 -2.57 -16.69
C HIS A 141 -0.71 -1.20 -16.00
N ASN A 142 -0.95 -0.13 -16.75
CA ASN A 142 -1.01 1.24 -16.23
C ASN A 142 -2.45 1.81 -16.14
N GLN A 143 -3.47 1.01 -16.39
CA GLN A 143 -4.86 1.51 -16.39
C GLN A 143 -5.27 1.94 -14.97
N PHE A 144 -5.37 1.00 -14.06
CA PHE A 144 -5.92 1.23 -12.71
C PHE A 144 -4.99 0.71 -11.62
N ARG A 145 -5.10 1.33 -10.42
CA ARG A 145 -4.47 0.87 -9.19
C ARG A 145 -5.47 0.92 -8.03
N GLY A 146 -5.03 1.26 -6.86
CA GLY A 146 -5.82 1.27 -5.64
C GLY A 146 -7.24 1.74 -5.85
N THR A 147 -8.20 0.83 -5.73
CA THR A 147 -9.63 1.09 -5.89
C THR A 147 -10.31 0.73 -4.59
N ARG A 148 -11.17 1.63 -4.10
CA ARG A 148 -11.87 1.43 -2.83
C ARG A 148 -13.35 1.77 -2.96
N LYS A 149 -14.21 0.84 -2.52
CA LYS A 149 -15.63 1.11 -2.27
C LYS A 149 -15.77 1.77 -0.91
N GLN A 150 -16.42 2.91 -0.88
CA GLN A 150 -16.66 3.68 0.33
C GLN A 150 -17.93 3.22 1.04
N ALA A 151 -18.10 3.60 2.31
CA ALA A 151 -19.27 3.25 3.11
C ALA A 151 -20.59 3.78 2.52
N ASN A 152 -20.54 4.89 1.77
CA ASN A 152 -21.69 5.45 1.05
C ASN A 152 -22.04 4.69 -0.25
N GLY A 153 -21.29 3.65 -0.61
CA GLY A 153 -21.47 2.85 -1.82
C GLY A 153 -20.77 3.40 -3.06
N HIS A 154 -20.09 4.55 -2.99
CA HIS A 154 -19.30 5.10 -4.08
C HIS A 154 -17.97 4.35 -4.23
N TYR A 155 -17.33 4.51 -5.38
CA TYR A 155 -16.01 3.95 -5.65
C TYR A 155 -15.01 5.05 -5.95
N LEU A 156 -13.85 5.00 -5.29
CA LEU A 156 -12.67 5.78 -5.65
C LEU A 156 -11.73 4.89 -6.45
N VAL A 157 -11.34 5.35 -7.63
CA VAL A 157 -10.49 4.60 -8.56
C VAL A 157 -9.27 5.42 -8.95
N CYS A 158 -8.08 4.89 -8.73
CA CYS A 158 -6.83 5.47 -9.24
C CYS A 158 -6.66 5.12 -10.73
N PHE A 159 -6.86 6.07 -11.61
CA PHE A 159 -6.53 6.01 -13.04
C PHE A 159 -5.04 6.33 -13.20
N LYS A 160 -4.20 5.32 -12.97
CA LYS A 160 -2.74 5.49 -12.89
C LYS A 160 -2.17 6.21 -14.11
N GLY A 161 -2.37 5.67 -15.29
CA GLY A 161 -1.79 6.21 -16.51
C GLY A 161 -2.40 7.53 -16.99
N GLU A 162 -3.47 8.00 -16.33
CA GLU A 162 -4.12 9.27 -16.64
C GLU A 162 -3.88 10.35 -15.57
N GLY A 163 -3.14 10.03 -14.49
CA GLY A 163 -2.79 10.97 -13.44
C GLY A 163 -4.01 11.53 -12.68
N LYS A 164 -5.04 10.73 -12.47
CA LYS A 164 -6.28 11.19 -11.83
C LYS A 164 -6.93 10.13 -10.94
N ILE A 165 -7.69 10.59 -9.98
CA ILE A 165 -8.65 9.77 -9.23
C ILE A 165 -10.04 10.06 -9.77
N VAL A 166 -10.86 9.04 -9.94
CA VAL A 166 -12.27 9.18 -10.33
C VAL A 166 -13.13 8.63 -9.21
N GLU A 167 -14.11 9.42 -8.78
CA GLU A 167 -15.19 8.97 -7.92
C GLU A 167 -16.41 8.63 -8.75
N LEU A 168 -16.93 7.42 -8.54
CA LEU A 168 -18.14 6.90 -9.19
C LEU A 168 -19.20 6.65 -8.14
N ASP A 169 -20.47 6.85 -8.49
CA ASP A 169 -21.58 6.34 -7.68
C ASP A 169 -21.71 4.81 -7.79
N GLY A 170 -22.70 4.26 -7.08
CA GLY A 170 -22.95 2.83 -7.06
C GLY A 170 -23.32 2.22 -8.41
N GLU A 171 -23.77 3.00 -9.37
CA GLU A 171 -24.15 2.61 -10.74
C GLU A 171 -23.04 2.87 -11.77
N GLY A 172 -21.90 3.44 -11.33
CA GLY A 172 -20.75 3.71 -12.20
C GLY A 172 -20.80 5.07 -12.91
N LYS A 173 -21.73 5.96 -12.53
CA LYS A 173 -21.73 7.35 -13.02
C LYS A 173 -20.60 8.11 -12.38
N VAL A 174 -19.81 8.81 -13.19
CA VAL A 174 -18.75 9.71 -12.72
C VAL A 174 -19.35 10.88 -11.95
N LEU A 175 -18.97 11.02 -10.69
CA LEU A 175 -19.34 12.12 -9.81
C LEU A 175 -18.30 13.25 -9.87
N ARG A 176 -17.02 12.89 -9.83
CA ARG A 176 -15.91 13.83 -9.98
C ARG A 176 -14.64 13.15 -10.50
N SER A 177 -13.74 13.96 -11.04
CA SER A 177 -12.43 13.52 -11.53
C SER A 177 -11.38 14.49 -11.05
N ILE A 178 -10.47 14.02 -10.20
CA ILE A 178 -9.49 14.79 -9.44
C ILE A 178 -8.12 14.56 -10.05
N ALA A 179 -7.51 15.60 -10.62
CA ALA A 179 -6.12 15.52 -11.07
C ALA A 179 -5.16 15.46 -9.86
N VAL A 180 -4.15 14.63 -9.93
CA VAL A 180 -3.13 14.50 -8.88
C VAL A 180 -1.72 14.71 -9.44
N PRO A 181 -0.76 15.13 -8.60
CA PRO A 181 0.60 15.39 -9.06
C PRO A 181 1.38 14.08 -9.25
N GLY A 182 1.24 13.44 -10.39
CA GLY A 182 1.88 12.17 -10.75
C GLY A 182 0.89 11.09 -11.12
N ASP A 183 1.24 9.84 -10.92
CA ASP A 183 0.42 8.68 -11.20
C ASP A 183 -0.15 8.09 -9.91
N PRO A 184 -1.46 8.24 -9.61
CA PRO A 184 -2.04 7.77 -8.36
C PRO A 184 -1.94 6.25 -8.25
N HIS A 185 -1.38 5.79 -7.13
CA HIS A 185 -1.18 4.36 -6.86
C HIS A 185 -2.11 3.84 -5.76
N ALA A 186 -2.38 4.64 -4.73
CA ALA A 186 -3.41 4.35 -3.74
C ALA A 186 -4.18 5.63 -3.38
N VAL A 187 -5.43 5.46 -3.00
CA VAL A 187 -6.30 6.52 -2.48
C VAL A 187 -7.02 6.01 -1.24
N VAL A 188 -7.03 6.83 -0.19
CA VAL A 188 -7.66 6.54 1.09
C VAL A 188 -8.58 7.69 1.45
N SER A 189 -9.84 7.38 1.72
CA SER A 189 -10.81 8.37 2.24
C SER A 189 -10.49 8.69 3.70
N LEU A 190 -10.40 9.97 4.00
CA LEU A 190 -10.21 10.49 5.35
C LEU A 190 -11.48 11.23 5.81
N PRO A 191 -11.60 11.54 7.13
CA PRO A 191 -12.67 12.39 7.63
C PRO A 191 -12.78 13.71 6.88
N GLU A 192 -13.94 14.37 6.96
CA GLU A 192 -14.23 15.67 6.35
C GLU A 192 -14.11 15.69 4.82
N GLY A 193 -14.14 14.52 4.18
CA GLY A 193 -14.05 14.37 2.72
C GLY A 193 -12.64 14.53 2.15
N HIS A 194 -11.63 14.51 3.00
CA HIS A 194 -10.23 14.52 2.57
C HIS A 194 -9.85 13.19 1.90
N LEU A 195 -8.84 13.25 1.04
CA LEU A 195 -8.25 12.08 0.37
C LEU A 195 -6.73 12.07 0.60
N LEU A 196 -6.21 10.96 1.11
CA LEU A 196 -4.78 10.69 1.12
C LEU A 196 -4.42 9.91 -0.13
N VAL A 197 -3.43 10.38 -0.88
CA VAL A 197 -3.06 9.80 -2.18
C VAL A 197 -1.57 9.57 -2.24
N THR A 198 -1.17 8.37 -2.64
CA THR A 198 0.21 8.10 -3.06
C THR A 198 0.34 8.29 -4.56
N CYS A 199 1.32 9.07 -4.98
CA CYS A 199 1.45 9.55 -6.35
C CYS A 199 2.54 8.80 -7.15
N GLY A 200 2.71 7.50 -6.92
CA GLY A 200 3.54 6.61 -7.73
C GLY A 200 4.92 7.17 -8.06
N ASP A 201 5.24 7.22 -9.35
CA ASP A 201 6.47 7.82 -9.89
C ASP A 201 6.48 9.36 -9.82
N GLY A 202 5.44 9.99 -9.28
CA GLY A 202 5.45 11.40 -8.87
C GLY A 202 6.25 11.66 -7.58
N HIS A 203 6.79 10.61 -6.94
CA HIS A 203 7.68 10.65 -5.77
C HIS A 203 7.11 11.42 -4.58
N LYS A 204 5.80 11.38 -4.37
CA LYS A 204 5.14 12.10 -3.28
C LYS A 204 3.89 11.41 -2.74
N VAL A 205 3.53 11.83 -1.53
CA VAL A 205 2.24 11.53 -0.92
C VAL A 205 1.53 12.84 -0.66
N VAL A 206 0.26 12.96 -1.01
CA VAL A 206 -0.52 14.20 -0.80
C VAL A 206 -1.80 13.92 -0.02
N GLU A 207 -2.25 14.91 0.75
CA GLU A 207 -3.59 14.97 1.30
C GLU A 207 -4.34 16.11 0.61
N LEU A 208 -5.46 15.77 0.00
CA LEU A 208 -6.39 16.72 -0.63
C LEU A 208 -7.55 16.98 0.31
N ASP A 209 -8.01 18.23 0.40
CA ASP A 209 -9.25 18.56 1.09
C ASP A 209 -10.50 18.25 0.23
N ALA A 210 -11.68 18.49 0.78
CA ALA A 210 -12.95 18.29 0.08
C ALA A 210 -13.12 19.18 -1.17
N PHE A 211 -12.30 20.22 -1.34
CA PHE A 211 -12.24 21.12 -2.48
C PHE A 211 -11.11 20.78 -3.45
N GLU A 212 -10.50 19.59 -3.28
CA GLU A 212 -9.42 19.05 -4.14
C GLU A 212 -8.11 19.86 -4.06
N LYS A 213 -7.94 20.68 -3.01
CA LYS A 213 -6.69 21.41 -2.77
C LYS A 213 -5.72 20.54 -1.96
N VAL A 214 -4.45 20.57 -2.33
CA VAL A 214 -3.38 19.96 -1.53
C VAL A 214 -3.25 20.75 -0.22
N VAL A 215 -3.57 20.11 0.90
CA VAL A 215 -3.45 20.67 2.25
C VAL A 215 -2.26 20.12 3.04
N TRP A 216 -1.69 19.03 2.56
CA TRP A 216 -0.47 18.43 3.06
C TRP A 216 0.21 17.63 1.93
N GLU A 217 1.53 17.66 1.89
CA GLU A 217 2.31 16.84 0.97
C GLU A 217 3.62 16.36 1.60
N LEU A 218 4.08 15.20 1.19
CA LEU A 218 5.41 14.68 1.44
C LEU A 218 6.12 14.54 0.10
N ASN A 219 7.27 15.18 -0.05
CA ASN A 219 8.04 15.20 -1.28
C ASN A 219 9.24 14.24 -1.22
N GLU A 220 9.86 13.99 -2.36
CA GLU A 220 10.92 13.03 -2.59
C GLU A 220 12.03 13.02 -1.53
N ASN A 221 12.45 14.17 -1.04
CA ASN A 221 13.59 14.33 -0.14
C ASN A 221 13.20 14.87 1.25
N ASP A 222 11.91 14.83 1.61
CA ASP A 222 11.44 15.36 2.90
C ASP A 222 11.83 14.47 4.10
N ILE A 223 12.21 13.20 3.88
CA ILE A 223 12.69 12.30 4.95
C ILE A 223 14.22 12.32 4.94
N PRO A 224 14.87 12.86 6.00
CA PRO A 224 16.34 12.94 6.05
C PRO A 224 17.02 11.58 5.83
N GLY A 225 18.01 11.55 4.93
CA GLY A 225 18.77 10.35 4.62
C GLY A 225 18.05 9.31 3.73
N ASN A 226 16.84 9.64 3.27
CA ASN A 226 16.06 8.78 2.39
C ASN A 226 15.55 9.56 1.18
N THR A 227 15.42 8.89 0.05
CA THR A 227 14.85 9.43 -1.18
C THR A 227 13.63 8.60 -1.55
N LEU A 228 12.46 9.21 -1.61
CA LEU A 228 11.24 8.51 -1.99
C LEU A 228 11.29 8.16 -3.48
N ARG A 229 10.89 6.93 -3.80
CA ARG A 229 10.83 6.43 -5.17
C ARG A 229 9.37 6.30 -5.59
N LEU A 230 8.91 5.17 -6.07
CA LEU A 230 7.51 5.00 -6.39
C LEU A 230 6.68 4.84 -5.10
N MET A 231 5.78 5.79 -4.84
CA MET A 231 4.87 5.72 -3.71
C MET A 231 3.69 4.81 -4.03
N ALA A 232 3.66 3.65 -3.37
CA ALA A 232 2.66 2.61 -3.62
C ALA A 232 1.52 2.62 -2.58
N GLY A 233 1.25 1.51 -1.91
CA GLY A 233 0.17 1.42 -0.91
C GLY A 233 0.39 2.31 0.31
N CYS A 234 -0.70 2.75 0.95
CA CYS A 234 -0.63 3.52 2.18
C CYS A 234 -1.77 3.18 3.14
N GLN A 235 -1.58 3.57 4.40
CA GLN A 235 -2.56 3.46 5.48
C GLN A 235 -2.45 4.68 6.39
N ARG A 236 -3.59 5.28 6.77
CA ARG A 236 -3.66 6.28 7.83
C ARG A 236 -3.93 5.55 9.16
N LEU A 237 -3.10 5.81 10.16
CA LEU A 237 -3.26 5.26 11.49
C LEU A 237 -4.17 6.14 12.36
N PRO A 238 -4.83 5.59 13.41
CA PRO A 238 -5.70 6.35 14.31
C PRO A 238 -5.01 7.49 15.05
N ASN A 239 -3.69 7.39 15.26
CA ASN A 239 -2.88 8.46 15.85
C ASN A 239 -2.55 9.61 14.88
N GLY A 240 -3.05 9.54 13.64
CA GLY A 240 -2.82 10.52 12.58
C GLY A 240 -1.54 10.28 11.76
N ASN A 241 -0.70 9.31 12.13
CA ASN A 241 0.47 8.95 11.35
C ASN A 241 0.08 8.29 10.03
N THR A 242 0.97 8.34 9.07
CA THR A 242 0.81 7.68 7.77
C THR A 242 1.90 6.65 7.56
N ILE A 243 1.49 5.41 7.25
CA ILE A 243 2.39 4.39 6.70
C ILE A 243 2.23 4.40 5.19
N PHE A 244 3.33 4.35 4.44
CA PHE A 244 3.31 4.24 2.98
C PHE A 244 4.48 3.41 2.46
N CYS A 245 4.25 2.68 1.37
CA CYS A 245 5.25 1.86 0.70
C CYS A 245 6.10 2.71 -0.24
N ASN A 246 7.43 2.55 -0.14
CA ASN A 246 8.43 3.07 -1.06
C ASN A 246 8.86 1.92 -1.97
N TYR A 247 8.15 1.72 -3.07
CA TYR A 247 8.43 0.62 -3.99
C TYR A 247 9.72 0.87 -4.77
N LEU A 248 10.65 -0.07 -4.72
CA LEU A 248 12.00 0.06 -5.25
C LEU A 248 12.23 -0.68 -6.57
N GLY A 249 11.16 -1.13 -7.24
CA GLY A 249 11.26 -2.02 -8.41
C GLY A 249 11.78 -1.38 -9.70
N HIS A 250 11.83 -0.05 -9.77
CA HIS A 250 12.25 0.70 -10.97
C HIS A 250 13.76 1.01 -10.97
N GLY A 251 14.58 0.03 -10.62
CA GLY A 251 16.05 0.16 -10.66
C GLY A 251 16.68 0.53 -9.32
N HIS A 252 15.91 0.55 -8.22
CA HIS A 252 16.33 1.01 -6.89
C HIS A 252 16.35 -0.10 -5.82
N LEU A 253 16.41 -1.37 -6.24
CA LEU A 253 16.41 -2.51 -5.33
C LEU A 253 17.51 -2.37 -4.27
N ALA A 254 17.17 -2.62 -3.01
CA ALA A 254 18.07 -2.56 -1.87
C ALA A 254 18.78 -1.21 -1.64
N GLU A 255 18.28 -0.11 -2.19
CA GLU A 255 18.85 1.22 -1.94
C GLU A 255 18.29 1.88 -0.68
N GLN A 256 17.00 1.67 -0.38
CA GLN A 256 16.23 2.40 0.60
C GLN A 256 15.37 1.45 1.46
N PRO A 257 14.80 1.91 2.59
CA PRO A 257 13.70 1.23 3.24
C PRO A 257 12.50 1.04 2.31
N VAL A 258 11.81 -0.10 2.44
CA VAL A 258 10.67 -0.45 1.57
C VAL A 258 9.35 0.17 2.02
N PHE A 259 9.27 0.71 3.23
CA PHE A 259 8.17 1.55 3.71
C PHE A 259 8.57 2.39 4.92
N PHE A 260 7.76 3.42 5.20
CA PHE A 260 7.96 4.40 6.25
C PHE A 260 6.66 4.65 7.01
N GLU A 261 6.77 4.95 8.30
CA GLU A 261 5.74 5.63 9.09
C GLU A 261 6.22 7.02 9.43
N ILE A 262 5.39 8.02 9.21
CA ILE A 262 5.68 9.42 9.51
C ILE A 262 4.51 10.07 10.25
N THR A 263 4.83 11.11 11.03
CA THR A 263 3.83 11.99 11.62
C THR A 263 3.27 12.97 10.58
N LYS A 264 2.20 13.70 10.94
CA LYS A 264 1.67 14.81 10.13
C LYS A 264 2.72 15.92 9.93
N ASP A 265 3.64 16.10 10.88
CA ASP A 265 4.76 17.05 10.78
C ASP A 265 5.95 16.47 9.99
N LYS A 266 5.77 15.39 9.26
CA LYS A 266 6.78 14.72 8.43
C LYS A 266 7.97 14.14 9.21
N LYS A 267 7.83 13.92 10.51
CA LYS A 267 8.88 13.28 11.32
C LYS A 267 8.83 11.78 11.11
N LEU A 268 9.98 11.18 10.81
CA LEU A 268 10.12 9.74 10.72
C LEU A 268 9.88 9.10 12.09
N VAL A 269 8.92 8.19 12.15
CA VAL A 269 8.58 7.38 13.34
C VAL A 269 9.17 6.00 13.22
N TRP A 270 9.01 5.38 12.04
CA TRP A 270 9.46 4.03 11.76
C TRP A 270 9.78 3.87 10.28
N GLN A 271 10.75 3.01 10.00
CA GLN A 271 11.05 2.55 8.65
C GLN A 271 11.44 1.08 8.69
N PHE A 272 11.18 0.36 7.60
CA PHE A 272 11.53 -1.05 7.51
C PHE A 272 12.40 -1.33 6.29
N ARG A 273 13.51 -2.04 6.54
CA ARG A 273 14.42 -2.52 5.53
C ARG A 273 14.95 -3.89 5.92
N ASP A 274 14.79 -4.88 5.05
CA ASP A 274 15.44 -6.18 5.12
C ASP A 274 15.67 -6.68 3.69
N ASP A 275 16.78 -6.27 3.10
CA ASP A 275 17.14 -6.55 1.71
C ASP A 275 17.38 -8.04 1.44
N THR A 276 17.54 -8.85 2.50
CA THR A 276 17.73 -10.30 2.38
C THR A 276 16.42 -11.04 2.20
N LYS A 277 15.34 -10.53 2.79
CA LYS A 277 14.02 -11.17 2.78
C LYS A 277 13.04 -10.50 1.83
N PHE A 278 13.13 -9.18 1.61
CA PHE A 278 12.18 -8.41 0.81
C PHE A 278 12.86 -7.72 -0.37
N LYS A 279 12.14 -7.61 -1.48
CA LYS A 279 12.62 -6.90 -2.68
C LYS A 279 11.86 -5.59 -2.91
N THR A 280 10.53 -5.66 -3.04
CA THR A 280 9.73 -4.49 -3.41
C THR A 280 8.35 -4.58 -2.78
N VAL A 281 8.18 -3.99 -1.61
CA VAL A 281 6.88 -3.97 -0.95
C VAL A 281 6.01 -2.88 -1.60
N ASN A 282 4.88 -3.30 -2.17
CA ASN A 282 3.94 -2.41 -2.85
C ASN A 282 2.63 -2.19 -2.06
N GLN A 283 2.36 -3.00 -1.04
CA GLN A 283 1.20 -2.85 -0.17
C GLN A 283 1.50 -3.30 1.25
N ILE A 284 0.92 -2.60 2.24
CA ILE A 284 1.10 -2.86 3.66
C ILE A 284 -0.21 -2.66 4.43
N MET A 285 -0.39 -3.46 5.49
CA MET A 285 -1.42 -3.31 6.50
C MET A 285 -0.81 -3.55 7.88
N ALA A 286 -0.78 -2.54 8.74
CA ALA A 286 -0.42 -2.70 10.15
C ALA A 286 -1.49 -3.54 10.87
N LEU A 287 -1.09 -4.50 11.70
CA LEU A 287 -1.98 -5.51 12.28
C LEU A 287 -2.34 -5.27 13.75
N ASP A 288 -1.67 -4.37 14.43
CA ASP A 288 -1.93 -3.99 15.83
C ASP A 288 -2.69 -2.66 15.97
N VAL A 289 -3.30 -2.21 14.90
CA VAL A 289 -4.09 -0.98 14.86
C VAL A 289 -5.51 -1.30 15.32
N ALA A 290 -5.95 -0.62 16.39
CA ALA A 290 -7.32 -0.76 16.89
C ALA A 290 -8.30 0.06 16.03
N GLY A 291 -9.49 -0.48 15.79
CA GLY A 291 -10.56 0.18 15.03
C GLY A 291 -10.57 -0.16 13.55
N GLU A 292 -11.27 0.67 12.77
CA GLU A 292 -11.39 0.50 11.33
C GLU A 292 -10.06 0.76 10.63
N VAL A 293 -9.72 -0.11 9.70
CA VAL A 293 -8.50 0.03 8.88
C VAL A 293 -8.77 1.01 7.75
N VAL A 294 -8.15 2.19 7.83
CA VAL A 294 -8.27 3.28 6.85
C VAL A 294 -7.16 3.14 5.79
N ARG A 295 -7.50 2.55 4.67
CA ARG A 295 -6.54 2.25 3.58
C ARG A 295 -7.22 2.09 2.20
#